data_eb2e5d5b3dcc62c4b7107e8249190d33
#
_entry.id   eb2e5d5b3dcc62c4b7107e8249190d33
#
_cell.length_a   1.000
_cell.length_b   1.000
_cell.length_c   1.000
_cell.angle_alpha   90.00
_cell.angle_beta   90.00
_cell.angle_gamma   90.00
#
_symmetry.space_group_name_H-M   'P 1'
#
loop_
_entity.id
_entity.type
_entity.pdbx_description
1 polymer ?
#
loop_
_entity_poly.entity_id
_entity_poly.type
_entity_poly.pdbx_seq_one_letter_code
_entity_poly.pdbx_strand_id
1 'polypeptide(L)'
;MKILILSDNHSRRIDDFDFLKYDYIIHCGDYGDSLDIINTNNIIYVKGNCDSYGDKEVLVDINDKKYLITHGDLYGVKYDYLRLELKALSSNADIILFGHTHRQTYFKDKGKIFINPGSYQEDEYVEIEDNKIKLMVGKTLKKLYVM
;
A
#
# COMPACT_ATOMS: atom_id res chain seq x y z
N MET A 1 -9.88 6.08 -13.13
CA MET A 1 -9.62 6.11 -11.70
C MET A 1 -8.15 5.96 -11.42
N LYS A 2 -7.60 6.76 -10.53
CA LYS A 2 -6.18 6.76 -10.20
C LYS A 2 -5.97 6.64 -8.69
N ILE A 3 -5.17 5.66 -8.27
CA ILE A 3 -4.88 5.35 -6.87
C ILE A 3 -3.38 5.46 -6.63
N LEU A 4 -2.99 6.18 -5.59
CA LEU A 4 -1.61 6.25 -5.11
C LEU A 4 -1.44 5.34 -3.90
N ILE A 5 -0.41 4.51 -3.90
CA ILE A 5 -0.12 3.58 -2.79
C ILE A 5 1.29 3.85 -2.27
N LEU A 6 1.38 4.15 -0.98
CA LEU A 6 2.61 4.53 -0.29
C LEU A 6 2.81 3.64 0.94
N SER A 7 4.04 3.51 1.41
CA SER A 7 4.36 2.83 2.65
C SER A 7 5.76 3.21 3.15
N ASP A 8 5.97 3.05 4.46
CA ASP A 8 7.30 3.04 5.05
C ASP A 8 8.13 4.28 4.71
N ASN A 9 7.54 5.45 4.80
CA ASN A 9 8.26 6.71 4.60
C ASN A 9 9.07 7.13 5.84
N HIS A 10 8.75 6.56 7.01
CA HIS A 10 9.44 6.84 8.28
C HIS A 10 9.66 8.35 8.49
N SER A 11 10.92 8.82 8.49
CA SER A 11 11.23 10.22 8.70
C SER A 11 11.08 11.11 7.46
N ARG A 12 10.87 10.53 6.27
CA ARG A 12 10.69 11.31 5.06
C ARG A 12 9.26 11.77 4.95
N ARG A 13 9.04 13.08 4.81
CA ARG A 13 7.69 13.63 4.64
C ARG A 13 7.16 13.34 3.23
N ILE A 14 5.85 13.16 3.13
CA ILE A 14 5.16 12.86 1.88
C ILE A 14 4.64 14.18 1.31
N ASP A 15 5.49 14.96 0.64
CA ASP A 15 5.16 16.27 0.11
C ASP A 15 5.46 16.44 -1.39
N ASP A 16 5.84 15.35 -2.07
CA ASP A 16 6.22 15.38 -3.49
C ASP A 16 5.05 15.13 -4.45
N PHE A 17 3.82 14.96 -3.95
CA PHE A 17 2.67 14.60 -4.77
C PHE A 17 1.62 15.70 -4.79
N ASP A 18 0.98 15.88 -5.96
CA ASP A 18 -0.28 16.58 -6.06
C ASP A 18 -1.40 15.58 -5.75
N PHE A 19 -1.83 15.56 -4.49
CA PHE A 19 -2.83 14.59 -4.03
C PHE A 19 -4.19 14.75 -4.72
N LEU A 20 -4.49 15.93 -5.26
CA LEU A 20 -5.75 16.18 -5.97
C LEU A 20 -5.86 15.41 -7.29
N LYS A 21 -4.74 14.89 -7.80
CA LYS A 21 -4.73 14.06 -9.01
C LYS A 21 -5.18 12.63 -8.79
N TYR A 22 -5.34 12.21 -7.53
CA TYR A 22 -5.69 10.84 -7.19
C TYR A 22 -7.11 10.77 -6.64
N ASP A 23 -7.84 9.74 -7.05
CA ASP A 23 -9.16 9.46 -6.51
C ASP A 23 -9.06 8.82 -5.13
N TYR A 24 -8.05 8.00 -4.91
CA TYR A 24 -7.74 7.39 -3.63
C TYR A 24 -6.25 7.43 -3.37
N ILE A 25 -5.89 7.63 -2.10
CA ILE A 25 -4.51 7.56 -1.64
C ILE A 25 -4.50 6.61 -0.45
N ILE A 26 -3.58 5.65 -0.48
CA ILE A 26 -3.52 4.58 0.51
C ILE A 26 -2.11 4.53 1.07
N HIS A 27 -2.00 4.44 2.39
CA HIS A 27 -0.72 4.28 3.09
C HIS A 27 -0.73 2.99 3.91
N CYS A 28 0.29 2.16 3.70
CA CYS A 28 0.39 0.83 4.31
C CYS A 28 1.15 0.80 5.64
N GLY A 29 1.35 1.95 6.28
CA GLY A 29 1.93 2.01 7.63
C GLY A 29 3.38 2.47 7.69
N ASP A 30 3.83 2.79 8.89
CA ASP A 30 5.12 3.42 9.19
C ASP A 30 5.23 4.79 8.50
N TYR A 31 4.26 5.66 8.83
CA TYR A 31 4.11 6.99 8.21
C TYR A 31 4.95 8.07 8.93
N GLY A 32 5.56 7.75 10.07
CA GLY A 32 6.43 8.68 10.78
C GLY A 32 5.74 9.98 11.16
N ASP A 33 6.34 11.11 10.79
CA ASP A 33 5.85 12.45 11.12
C ASP A 33 4.80 12.97 10.11
N SER A 34 4.26 12.09 9.26
CA SER A 34 3.34 12.48 8.19
C SER A 34 1.86 12.33 8.54
N LEU A 35 1.51 12.12 9.83
CA LEU A 35 0.12 11.93 10.24
C LEU A 35 -0.77 13.14 9.91
N ASP A 36 -0.21 14.34 10.03
CA ASP A 36 -0.90 15.58 9.66
C ASP A 36 -1.24 15.60 8.16
N ILE A 37 -0.30 15.21 7.31
CA ILE A 37 -0.49 15.14 5.85
C ILE A 37 -1.55 14.07 5.53
N ILE A 38 -1.48 12.91 6.17
CA ILE A 38 -2.42 11.82 6.00
C ILE A 38 -3.84 12.26 6.33
N ASN A 39 -4.03 12.90 7.48
CA ASN A 39 -5.36 13.33 7.93
C ASN A 39 -5.89 14.51 7.10
N THR A 40 -5.03 15.46 6.73
CA THR A 40 -5.43 16.64 5.95
C THR A 40 -5.86 16.26 4.53
N ASN A 41 -5.22 15.27 3.93
CA ASN A 41 -5.49 14.83 2.57
C ASN A 41 -6.42 13.63 2.48
N ASN A 42 -7.03 13.24 3.59
CA ASN A 42 -8.02 12.17 3.66
C ASN A 42 -7.50 10.84 3.10
N ILE A 43 -6.29 10.49 3.47
CA ILE A 43 -5.62 9.25 3.02
C ILE A 43 -6.16 8.07 3.82
N ILE A 44 -6.49 6.97 3.13
CA ILE A 44 -6.81 5.71 3.77
C ILE A 44 -5.50 5.10 4.27
N TYR A 45 -5.40 4.82 5.56
CA TYR A 45 -4.14 4.34 6.12
C TYR A 45 -4.33 3.30 7.22
N VAL A 46 -3.28 2.54 7.44
CA VAL A 46 -3.15 1.65 8.60
C VAL A 46 -1.91 2.04 9.38
N LYS A 47 -1.84 1.65 10.64
CA LYS A 47 -0.63 1.85 11.41
C LYS A 47 0.36 0.71 11.18
N GLY A 48 1.63 1.06 11.06
CA GLY A 48 2.71 0.09 11.06
C GLY A 48 3.22 -0.20 12.47
N ASN A 49 4.23 -1.06 12.55
CA ASN A 49 4.82 -1.44 13.85
C ASN A 49 5.56 -0.27 14.54
N CYS A 50 5.93 0.77 13.79
CA CYS A 50 6.58 1.97 14.33
C CYS A 50 5.59 3.09 14.67
N ASP A 51 4.32 2.93 14.32
CA ASP A 51 3.29 3.95 14.55
C ASP A 51 2.53 3.69 15.85
N SER A 52 2.05 4.77 16.48
CA SER A 52 1.25 4.69 17.70
C SER A 52 -0.25 4.90 17.48
N TYR A 53 -0.66 5.31 16.27
CA TYR A 53 -2.04 5.67 15.98
C TYR A 53 -2.52 5.10 14.65
N GLY A 54 -3.77 4.68 14.61
CA GLY A 54 -4.44 4.17 13.43
C GLY A 54 -4.92 2.73 13.59
N ASP A 55 -5.70 2.27 12.62
CA ASP A 55 -6.16 0.89 12.55
C ASP A 55 -5.02 -0.03 12.10
N LYS A 56 -5.01 -1.25 12.59
CA LYS A 56 -3.99 -2.23 12.21
C LYS A 56 -4.23 -2.76 10.80
N GLU A 57 -5.48 -2.83 10.38
CA GLU A 57 -5.82 -3.20 9.01
C GLU A 57 -7.18 -2.64 8.65
N VAL A 58 -7.42 -2.49 7.35
CA VAL A 58 -8.64 -1.95 6.78
C VAL A 58 -9.08 -2.85 5.62
N LEU A 59 -10.37 -3.11 5.55
CA LEU A 59 -10.98 -3.82 4.42
C LEU A 59 -11.96 -2.83 3.78
N VAL A 60 -11.76 -2.49 2.52
CA VAL A 60 -12.54 -1.46 1.84
C VAL A 60 -12.82 -1.84 0.39
N ASP A 61 -14.01 -1.50 -0.09
CA ASP A 61 -14.38 -1.70 -1.49
C ASP A 61 -14.06 -0.43 -2.29
N ILE A 62 -13.29 -0.60 -3.35
CA ILE A 62 -12.93 0.46 -4.27
C ILE A 62 -13.18 -0.07 -5.69
N ASN A 63 -14.07 0.57 -6.43
CA ASN A 63 -14.36 0.24 -7.83
C ASN A 63 -14.60 -1.26 -8.05
N ASP A 64 -15.51 -1.84 -7.27
CA ASP A 64 -15.94 -3.25 -7.33
C ASP A 64 -14.85 -4.27 -6.96
N LYS A 65 -13.75 -3.81 -6.37
CA LYS A 65 -12.69 -4.67 -5.83
C LYS A 65 -12.60 -4.49 -4.33
N LYS A 66 -12.40 -5.60 -3.63
CA LYS A 66 -12.19 -5.58 -2.18
C LYS A 66 -10.69 -5.50 -1.89
N TYR A 67 -10.29 -4.43 -1.23
CA TYR A 67 -8.91 -4.18 -0.85
C TYR A 67 -8.71 -4.52 0.64
N LEU A 68 -7.74 -5.36 0.91
CA LEU A 68 -7.21 -5.56 2.26
C LEU A 68 -5.93 -4.74 2.38
N ILE A 69 -5.90 -3.82 3.34
CA ILE A 69 -4.76 -2.95 3.59
C ILE A 69 -4.22 -3.29 4.97
N THR A 70 -2.96 -3.68 5.05
CA THR A 70 -2.29 -4.03 6.31
C THR A 70 -0.82 -3.64 6.20
N HIS A 71 -0.15 -3.39 7.32
CA HIS A 71 1.28 -3.15 7.27
C HIS A 71 2.05 -4.45 6.94
N GLY A 72 1.59 -5.57 7.47
CA GLY A 72 2.16 -6.88 7.20
C GLY A 72 2.97 -7.48 8.36
N ASP A 73 3.34 -6.67 9.36
CA ASP A 73 4.07 -7.16 10.54
C ASP A 73 3.31 -8.24 11.29
N LEU A 74 1.98 -8.15 11.34
CA LEU A 74 1.12 -9.14 11.99
C LEU A 74 1.10 -10.49 11.28
N TYR A 75 1.51 -10.53 10.04
CA TYR A 75 1.47 -11.74 9.20
C TYR A 75 2.86 -12.27 8.84
N GLY A 76 3.90 -11.76 9.49
CA GLY A 76 5.27 -12.27 9.33
C GLY A 76 5.82 -12.16 7.91
N VAL A 77 5.47 -11.09 7.18
CA VAL A 77 5.82 -10.95 5.75
C VAL A 77 7.32 -10.84 5.47
N LYS A 78 8.15 -10.60 6.50
CA LYS A 78 9.61 -10.64 6.34
C LYS A 78 10.16 -12.04 6.19
N TYR A 79 9.36 -13.05 6.55
CA TYR A 79 9.76 -14.47 6.48
C TYR A 79 9.16 -15.17 5.27
N ASP A 80 7.85 -15.08 5.11
CA ASP A 80 7.11 -15.62 3.97
C ASP A 80 5.75 -14.93 3.87
N TYR A 81 4.93 -15.32 2.89
CA TYR A 81 3.62 -14.72 2.65
C TYR A 81 2.45 -15.63 3.04
N LEU A 82 2.71 -16.78 3.66
CA LEU A 82 1.67 -17.78 3.92
C LEU A 82 0.53 -17.23 4.76
N ARG A 83 0.85 -16.56 5.88
CA ARG A 83 -0.18 -16.00 6.77
C ARG A 83 -1.00 -14.91 6.07
N LEU A 84 -0.32 -14.08 5.28
CA LEU A 84 -0.99 -13.03 4.51
C LEU A 84 -1.91 -13.63 3.45
N GLU A 85 -1.48 -14.68 2.76
CA GLU A 85 -2.29 -15.40 1.78
C GLU A 85 -3.52 -16.02 2.42
N LEU A 86 -3.39 -16.61 3.60
CA LEU A 86 -4.51 -17.17 4.36
C LEU A 86 -5.50 -16.07 4.77
N LYS A 87 -5.01 -14.92 5.21
CA LYS A 87 -5.87 -13.78 5.55
C LYS A 87 -6.61 -13.25 4.33
N ALA A 88 -5.94 -13.20 3.19
CA ALA A 88 -6.56 -12.79 1.92
C ALA A 88 -7.73 -13.72 1.55
N LEU A 89 -7.55 -15.03 1.72
CA LEU A 89 -8.61 -16.00 1.47
C LEU A 89 -9.78 -15.82 2.44
N SER A 90 -9.51 -15.72 3.75
CA SER A 90 -10.55 -15.62 4.77
C SER A 90 -11.34 -14.31 4.69
N SER A 91 -10.71 -13.22 4.27
CA SER A 91 -11.36 -11.92 4.11
C SER A 91 -12.04 -11.76 2.76
N ASN A 92 -11.82 -12.68 1.83
CA ASN A 92 -12.30 -12.61 0.46
C ASN A 92 -11.84 -11.34 -0.28
N ALA A 93 -10.64 -10.87 0.03
CA ALA A 93 -10.07 -9.71 -0.63
C ALA A 93 -9.61 -10.06 -2.05
N ASP A 94 -9.68 -9.09 -2.95
CA ASP A 94 -9.21 -9.21 -4.33
C ASP A 94 -7.80 -8.68 -4.49
N ILE A 95 -7.50 -7.59 -3.80
CA ILE A 95 -6.21 -6.89 -3.85
C ILE A 95 -5.73 -6.70 -2.42
N ILE A 96 -4.50 -7.12 -2.15
CA ILE A 96 -3.88 -7.03 -0.84
C ILE A 96 -2.69 -6.08 -0.91
N LEU A 97 -2.75 -5.01 -0.12
CA LEU A 97 -1.71 -3.99 -0.04
C LEU A 97 -1.01 -4.12 1.30
N PHE A 98 0.31 -4.18 1.28
CA PHE A 98 1.12 -4.34 2.49
C PHE A 98 2.47 -3.63 2.34
N GLY A 99 3.19 -3.49 3.43
CA GLY A 99 4.50 -2.86 3.47
C GLY A 99 5.48 -3.68 4.31
N HIS A 100 6.14 -3.03 5.25
CA HIS A 100 7.01 -3.62 6.27
C HIS A 100 8.35 -4.14 5.76
N THR A 101 8.41 -4.86 4.64
CA THR A 101 9.65 -5.42 4.09
C THR A 101 10.56 -4.37 3.46
N HIS A 102 10.03 -3.20 3.12
CA HIS A 102 10.69 -2.16 2.33
C HIS A 102 11.08 -2.62 0.92
N ARG A 103 10.48 -3.72 0.44
CA ARG A 103 10.77 -4.26 -0.90
C ARG A 103 9.54 -4.12 -1.78
N GLN A 104 9.68 -3.39 -2.86
CA GLN A 104 8.62 -3.25 -3.86
C GLN A 104 8.33 -4.62 -4.49
N THR A 105 7.09 -5.09 -4.38
CA THR A 105 6.71 -6.46 -4.70
C THR A 105 5.34 -6.50 -5.37
N TYR A 106 5.21 -7.35 -6.38
CA TYR A 106 3.95 -7.69 -7.01
C TYR A 106 3.90 -9.19 -7.26
N PHE A 107 2.83 -9.85 -6.85
CA PHE A 107 2.58 -11.23 -7.26
C PHE A 107 1.08 -11.55 -7.25
N LYS A 108 0.71 -12.60 -7.96
CA LYS A 108 -0.64 -13.17 -7.94
C LYS A 108 -0.62 -14.54 -7.30
N ASP A 109 -1.64 -14.83 -6.50
CA ASP A 109 -1.88 -16.14 -5.92
C ASP A 109 -3.38 -16.38 -5.81
N LYS A 110 -3.86 -17.50 -6.36
CA LYS A 110 -5.27 -17.91 -6.33
C LYS A 110 -6.23 -16.80 -6.80
N GLY A 111 -5.85 -16.11 -7.88
CA GLY A 111 -6.63 -15.03 -8.45
C GLY A 111 -6.59 -13.71 -7.70
N LYS A 112 -5.81 -13.62 -6.63
CA LYS A 112 -5.65 -12.41 -5.82
C LYS A 112 -4.34 -11.72 -6.15
N ILE A 113 -4.35 -10.39 -6.04
CA ILE A 113 -3.18 -9.56 -6.33
C ILE A 113 -2.59 -9.05 -5.02
N PHE A 114 -1.28 -9.23 -4.85
CA PHE A 114 -0.53 -8.79 -3.67
C PHE A 114 0.47 -7.72 -4.10
N ILE A 115 0.42 -6.56 -3.47
CA ILE A 115 1.27 -5.41 -3.81
C ILE A 115 1.91 -4.84 -2.55
N ASN A 116 3.22 -4.71 -2.59
CA ASN A 116 3.98 -3.90 -1.64
C ASN A 116 4.58 -2.73 -2.42
N PRO A 117 4.24 -1.48 -2.11
CA PRO A 117 4.75 -0.34 -2.86
C PRO A 117 6.25 -0.10 -2.66
N GLY A 118 6.86 -0.78 -1.70
CA GLY A 118 8.22 -0.50 -1.29
C GLY A 118 8.29 0.61 -0.25
N SER A 119 9.47 1.11 0.03
CA SER A 119 9.68 2.19 1.00
C SER A 119 9.75 3.54 0.29
N TYR A 120 8.92 4.49 0.71
CA TYR A 120 9.01 5.85 0.17
C TYR A 120 10.28 6.59 0.62
N GLN A 121 11.01 6.06 1.60
CA GLN A 121 12.36 6.55 1.90
C GLN A 121 13.30 6.40 0.68
N GLU A 122 13.04 5.38 -0.15
CA GLU A 122 13.80 5.07 -1.36
C GLU A 122 13.08 5.52 -2.64
N ASP A 123 12.15 6.47 -2.55
CA ASP A 123 11.34 6.97 -3.66
C ASP A 123 10.39 5.93 -4.27
N GLU A 124 10.16 4.81 -3.62
CA GLU A 124 9.32 3.74 -4.16
C GLU A 124 7.85 3.97 -3.80
N TYR A 125 6.99 3.80 -4.79
CA TYR A 125 5.53 3.85 -4.62
C TYR A 125 4.85 3.13 -5.78
N VAL A 126 3.54 2.99 -5.70
CA VAL A 126 2.74 2.33 -6.74
C VAL A 126 1.59 3.23 -7.13
N GLU A 127 1.29 3.26 -8.43
CA GLU A 127 0.07 3.87 -8.94
C GLU A 127 -0.77 2.80 -9.63
N ILE A 128 -2.07 2.79 -9.34
CA ILE A 128 -3.04 2.01 -10.10
C ILE A 128 -3.87 2.99 -10.90
N GLU A 129 -3.88 2.82 -12.22
CA GLU A 129 -4.63 3.68 -13.13
C GLU A 129 -5.27 2.81 -14.21
N ASP A 130 -6.59 2.81 -14.29
CA ASP A 130 -7.40 2.05 -15.26
C ASP A 130 -7.03 0.58 -15.21
N ASN A 131 -6.85 -0.28 -14.85
CA ASN A 131 -6.38 -1.68 -14.84
C ASN A 131 -4.87 -1.85 -14.94
N LYS A 132 -4.10 -0.76 -14.87
CA LYS A 132 -2.64 -0.83 -14.90
C LYS A 132 -2.07 -0.60 -13.52
N ILE A 133 -1.14 -1.46 -13.13
CA ILE A 133 -0.41 -1.35 -11.87
C ILE A 133 1.01 -0.93 -12.22
N LYS A 134 1.41 0.26 -11.78
CA LYS A 134 2.71 0.87 -12.09
C LYS A 134 3.58 0.88 -10.86
N LEU A 135 4.66 0.11 -10.90
CA LEU A 135 5.69 0.17 -9.86
C LEU A 135 6.64 1.31 -10.19
N MET A 136 6.69 2.31 -9.31
CA MET A 136 7.42 3.56 -9.55
C MET A 136 8.59 3.71 -8.60
N VAL A 137 9.65 4.34 -9.10
CA VAL A 137 10.77 4.84 -8.29
C VAL A 137 11.01 6.28 -8.71
N GLY A 138 10.64 7.23 -7.86
CA GLY A 138 10.65 8.64 -8.23
C GLY A 138 9.72 8.88 -9.42
N LYS A 139 10.23 9.46 -10.50
CA LYS A 139 9.47 9.69 -11.73
C LYS A 139 9.61 8.57 -12.75
N THR A 140 10.33 7.50 -12.41
CA THR A 140 10.65 6.42 -13.34
C THR A 140 9.69 5.25 -13.15
N LEU A 141 9.07 4.82 -14.24
CA LEU A 141 8.30 3.58 -14.27
C LEU A 141 9.27 2.40 -14.29
N LYS A 142 9.26 1.59 -13.23
CA LYS A 142 10.12 0.43 -13.10
C LYS A 142 9.49 -0.82 -13.71
N LYS A 143 8.21 -1.03 -13.48
CA LYS A 143 7.48 -2.21 -13.95
C LYS A 143 6.00 -1.90 -14.13
N LEU A 144 5.39 -2.50 -15.14
CA LEU A 144 3.96 -2.35 -15.45
C LEU A 144 3.31 -3.72 -15.46
N TYR A 145 2.20 -3.85 -14.73
CA TYR A 145 1.34 -5.03 -14.76
C TYR A 145 -0.07 -4.61 -15.15
N VAL A 146 -0.81 -5.53 -15.76
CA VAL A 146 -2.22 -5.34 -16.12
C VAL A 146 -3.06 -6.27 -15.26
N MET A 147 -4.10 -5.72 -14.64
CA MET A 147 -5.04 -6.51 -13.83
C MET A 147 -5.94 -7.39 -14.70
#